data_7eb0187cbf49b10c8cd394bd5241a937
#
_entry.id   7eb0187cbf49b10c8cd394bd5241a937
#
_cell.length_a   1.000
_cell.length_b   1.000
_cell.length_c   1.000
_cell.angle_alpha   90.00
_cell.angle_beta   90.00
_cell.angle_gamma   90.00
#
_symmetry.space_group_name_H-M   'P 1'
#
loop_
_entity.id
_entity.type
_entity.pdbx_description
1 polymer ?
#
loop_
_entity_poly.entity_id
_entity_poly.type
_entity_poly.pdbx_seq_one_letter_code
_entity_poly.pdbx_strand_id
1 'polypeptide(L)'
;MDTVKRKKVGILGGTFDPIHTGHLILAEEACEAFSLDYVMIMPNGNPPQKAGQVHASMAQRTRMAELAVADNPHLRVSDFERTPQDYHYTYETLEFLTEKNPDTDYYFILGADSRMLFHTWKEPQRICDRCVILAAVRDGMRPLE
;
A
#
# COMPACT_ATOMS: atom_id res chain seq x y z
N MET A 1 24.39 22.89 -8.64
CA MET A 1 22.97 22.90 -8.29
C MET A 1 22.56 21.59 -7.66
N ASP A 2 21.99 21.69 -6.51
CA ASP A 2 21.60 20.49 -5.78
C ASP A 2 20.23 20.04 -6.20
N THR A 3 20.17 18.89 -6.81
CA THR A 3 18.91 18.23 -7.04
C THR A 3 18.57 17.41 -5.81
N VAL A 4 17.55 17.80 -5.11
CA VAL A 4 17.07 17.00 -4.00
C VAL A 4 16.49 15.71 -4.58
N LYS A 5 17.10 14.59 -4.23
CA LYS A 5 16.60 13.31 -4.67
C LYS A 5 15.25 13.05 -3.99
N ARG A 6 14.24 12.83 -4.81
CA ARG A 6 12.92 12.51 -4.27
C ARG A 6 12.92 11.10 -3.71
N LYS A 7 12.24 10.94 -2.58
CA LYS A 7 12.06 9.62 -1.98
C LYS A 7 10.99 8.86 -2.75
N LYS A 8 11.20 7.57 -2.95
CA LYS A 8 10.25 6.70 -3.64
C LYS A 8 9.75 5.65 -2.67
N VAL A 9 8.48 5.70 -2.34
CA VAL A 9 7.88 4.83 -1.32
C VAL A 9 6.71 4.07 -1.92
N GLY A 10 6.75 2.75 -1.80
CA GLY A 10 5.63 1.91 -2.19
C GLY A 10 4.63 1.77 -1.05
N ILE A 11 3.37 1.57 -1.40
CA ILE A 11 2.32 1.29 -0.43
C ILE A 11 1.62 0.02 -0.86
N LEU A 12 1.64 -0.99 -0.01
CA LEU A 12 0.83 -2.19 -0.18
C LEU A 12 -0.26 -2.17 0.88
N GLY A 13 -1.46 -1.80 0.47
CA GLY A 13 -2.61 -1.78 1.36
C GLY A 13 -3.33 -3.11 1.31
N GLY A 14 -4.00 -3.45 2.38
CA GLY A 14 -4.81 -4.65 2.44
C GLY A 14 -5.32 -4.93 3.82
N THR A 15 -6.20 -5.91 3.92
CA THR A 15 -6.72 -6.34 5.20
C THR A 15 -5.67 -7.10 6.00
N PHE A 16 -4.87 -7.94 5.30
CA PHE A 16 -3.83 -8.78 5.92
C PHE A 16 -4.37 -9.61 7.08
N ASP A 17 -5.31 -10.46 6.77
CA ASP A 17 -6.02 -11.28 7.75
C ASP A 17 -5.85 -12.78 7.44
N PRO A 18 -4.64 -13.34 7.54
CA PRO A 18 -3.36 -12.71 7.87
C PRO A 18 -2.55 -12.29 6.64
N ILE A 19 -1.47 -11.56 6.88
CA ILE A 19 -0.44 -11.35 5.87
C ILE A 19 0.21 -12.71 5.55
N HIS A 20 0.61 -12.89 4.29
CA HIS A 20 1.24 -14.15 3.86
C HIS A 20 2.36 -13.88 2.86
N THR A 21 3.05 -14.97 2.49
CA THR A 21 4.22 -14.91 1.62
C THR A 21 3.92 -14.20 0.29
N GLY A 22 2.74 -14.39 -0.27
CA GLY A 22 2.35 -13.72 -1.50
C GLY A 22 2.38 -12.20 -1.40
N HIS A 23 1.96 -11.64 -0.26
CA HIS A 23 2.04 -10.19 -0.02
C HIS A 23 3.50 -9.73 0.01
N LEU A 24 4.36 -10.49 0.67
CA LEU A 24 5.77 -10.13 0.81
C LEU A 24 6.50 -10.18 -0.52
N ILE A 25 6.21 -11.19 -1.34
CA ILE A 25 6.80 -11.32 -2.67
C ILE A 25 6.37 -10.14 -3.54
N LEU A 26 5.09 -9.79 -3.50
CA LEU A 26 4.56 -8.67 -4.28
C LEU A 26 5.25 -7.37 -3.92
N ALA A 27 5.42 -7.10 -2.61
CA ALA A 27 6.08 -5.91 -2.14
C ALA A 27 7.56 -5.87 -2.57
N GLU A 28 8.26 -6.99 -2.45
CA GLU A 28 9.67 -7.06 -2.85
C GLU A 28 9.84 -6.87 -4.35
N GLU A 29 8.99 -7.48 -5.15
CA GLU A 29 9.05 -7.32 -6.61
C GLU A 29 8.87 -5.87 -7.02
N ALA A 30 7.91 -5.17 -6.40
CA ALA A 30 7.67 -3.77 -6.69
C ALA A 30 8.87 -2.91 -6.28
N CYS A 31 9.42 -3.18 -5.09
CA CYS A 31 10.57 -2.44 -4.58
C CYS A 31 11.76 -2.57 -5.52
N GLU A 32 12.03 -3.78 -5.98
CA GLU A 32 13.16 -4.05 -6.84
C GLU A 32 12.95 -3.50 -8.25
N ALA A 33 11.77 -3.74 -8.83
CA ALA A 33 11.48 -3.35 -10.21
C ALA A 33 11.50 -1.84 -10.43
N PHE A 34 11.11 -1.06 -9.44
CA PHE A 34 11.01 0.40 -9.56
C PHE A 34 12.00 1.14 -8.69
N SER A 35 12.94 0.43 -8.09
CA SER A 35 14.00 1.01 -7.25
C SER A 35 13.43 1.89 -6.15
N LEU A 36 12.44 1.37 -5.44
CA LEU A 36 11.81 2.08 -4.34
C LEU A 36 12.74 2.09 -3.13
N ASP A 37 12.67 3.13 -2.33
CA ASP A 37 13.46 3.19 -1.11
C ASP A 37 12.96 2.17 -0.09
N TYR A 38 11.65 2.01 0.02
CA TYR A 38 11.04 0.95 0.81
C TYR A 38 9.56 0.85 0.45
N VAL A 39 8.91 -0.19 0.96
CA VAL A 39 7.47 -0.39 0.80
C VAL A 39 6.83 -0.40 2.19
N MET A 40 5.77 0.38 2.34
CA MET A 40 4.96 0.37 3.55
C MET A 40 3.84 -0.66 3.40
N ILE A 41 3.79 -1.59 4.33
CA ILE A 41 2.65 -2.50 4.47
C ILE A 41 1.62 -1.75 5.32
N MET A 42 0.47 -1.48 4.76
CA MET A 42 -0.53 -0.63 5.41
C MET A 42 -1.83 -1.39 5.64
N PRO A 43 -1.99 -2.02 6.80
CA PRO A 43 -3.23 -2.73 7.10
C PRO A 43 -4.43 -1.77 7.14
N ASN A 44 -5.51 -2.16 6.49
CA ASN A 44 -6.73 -1.35 6.47
C ASN A 44 -7.42 -1.42 7.82
N GLY A 45 -7.79 -0.25 8.33
CA GLY A 45 -8.45 -0.19 9.63
C GLY A 45 -9.86 -0.76 9.59
N ASN A 46 -10.62 -0.39 8.57
CA ASN A 46 -12.04 -0.75 8.50
C ASN A 46 -12.49 -0.80 7.05
N PRO A 47 -12.11 -1.86 6.31
CA PRO A 47 -12.40 -1.92 4.88
C PRO A 47 -13.89 -2.06 4.62
N PRO A 48 -14.51 -1.12 3.90
CA PRO A 48 -15.95 -1.15 3.68
C PRO A 48 -16.43 -2.38 2.92
N GLN A 49 -15.62 -2.88 1.97
CA GLN A 49 -16.00 -4.03 1.16
C GLN A 49 -15.96 -5.35 1.93
N LYS A 50 -15.36 -5.35 3.11
CA LYS A 50 -15.13 -6.57 3.89
C LYS A 50 -15.73 -6.50 5.28
N ALA A 51 -16.69 -5.60 5.47
CA ALA A 51 -17.37 -5.49 6.76
C ALA A 51 -17.96 -6.85 7.15
N GLY A 52 -17.63 -7.31 8.34
CA GLY A 52 -18.12 -8.61 8.84
C GLY A 52 -17.33 -9.81 8.36
N GLN A 53 -16.32 -9.62 7.49
CA GLN A 53 -15.50 -10.72 6.97
C GLN A 53 -14.09 -10.76 7.55
N VAL A 54 -13.76 -9.81 8.40
CA VAL A 54 -12.42 -9.72 9.00
C VAL A 54 -12.45 -10.48 10.31
N HIS A 55 -11.49 -11.41 10.47
CA HIS A 55 -11.45 -12.30 11.64
C HIS A 55 -10.53 -11.82 12.74
N ALA A 56 -9.40 -11.21 12.39
CA ALA A 56 -8.44 -10.72 13.37
C ALA A 56 -8.63 -9.22 13.60
N SER A 57 -8.36 -8.75 14.81
CA SER A 57 -8.42 -7.33 15.12
C SER A 57 -7.35 -6.55 14.36
N MET A 58 -7.52 -5.24 14.29
CA MET A 58 -6.52 -4.36 13.68
C MET A 58 -5.17 -4.52 14.37
N ALA A 59 -5.17 -4.60 15.70
CA ALA A 59 -3.93 -4.77 16.46
C ALA A 59 -3.26 -6.10 16.15
N GLN A 60 -4.04 -7.18 16.04
CA GLN A 60 -3.50 -8.49 15.70
C GLN A 60 -2.94 -8.52 14.28
N ARG A 61 -3.67 -7.96 13.32
CA ARG A 61 -3.22 -7.92 11.93
C ARG A 61 -1.95 -7.10 11.77
N THR A 62 -1.87 -5.97 12.46
CA THR A 62 -0.68 -5.12 12.44
C THR A 62 0.52 -5.87 13.04
N ARG A 63 0.31 -6.54 14.16
CA ARG A 63 1.39 -7.28 14.81
C ARG A 63 1.91 -8.43 13.94
N MET A 64 1.00 -9.14 13.27
CA MET A 64 1.41 -10.20 12.36
C MET A 64 2.24 -9.63 11.20
N ALA A 65 1.85 -8.48 10.68
CA ALA A 65 2.61 -7.83 9.62
C ALA A 65 3.99 -7.39 10.10
N GLU A 66 4.08 -6.82 11.31
CA GLU A 66 5.36 -6.41 11.90
C GLU A 66 6.32 -7.60 12.04
N LEU A 67 5.81 -8.72 12.49
CA LEU A 67 6.62 -9.93 12.64
C LEU A 67 7.07 -10.45 11.28
N ALA A 68 6.20 -10.38 10.29
CA ALA A 68 6.51 -10.89 8.96
C ALA A 68 7.62 -10.11 8.27
N VAL A 69 7.75 -8.81 8.56
CA VAL A 69 8.75 -7.95 7.88
C VAL A 69 9.94 -7.60 8.76
N ALA A 70 10.02 -8.17 9.97
CA ALA A 70 11.02 -7.78 10.96
C ALA A 70 12.46 -7.86 10.44
N ASP A 71 12.74 -8.85 9.58
CA ASP A 71 14.09 -9.07 9.07
C ASP A 71 14.33 -8.45 7.68
N ASN A 72 13.37 -7.67 7.19
CA ASN A 72 13.46 -7.14 5.82
C ASN A 72 13.59 -5.61 5.84
N PRO A 73 14.77 -5.07 5.52
CA PRO A 73 14.98 -3.62 5.56
C PRO A 73 14.21 -2.85 4.50
N HIS A 74 13.69 -3.53 3.47
CA HIS A 74 12.92 -2.87 2.42
C HIS A 74 11.44 -2.75 2.74
N LEU A 75 10.99 -3.40 3.81
CA LEU A 75 9.56 -3.42 4.15
C LEU A 75 9.36 -2.85 5.55
N ARG A 76 8.32 -2.03 5.69
CA ARG A 76 7.93 -1.42 6.96
C ARG A 76 6.42 -1.50 7.10
N VAL A 77 5.95 -1.53 8.33
CA VAL A 77 4.51 -1.49 8.58
C VAL A 77 4.12 -0.08 8.97
N SER A 78 3.07 0.42 8.32
CA SER A 78 2.50 1.72 8.67
C SER A 78 1.27 1.50 9.54
N ASP A 79 1.13 2.32 10.57
CA ASP A 79 -0.04 2.30 11.43
C ASP A 79 -1.02 3.43 11.12
N PHE A 80 -0.87 4.06 9.97
CA PHE A 80 -1.64 5.24 9.60
C PHE A 80 -3.14 5.02 9.70
N GLU A 81 -3.64 3.87 9.23
CA GLU A 81 -5.07 3.59 9.22
C GLU A 81 -5.57 2.92 10.50
N ARG A 82 -4.75 2.90 11.55
CA ARG A 82 -5.18 2.35 12.84
C ARG A 82 -6.12 3.28 13.59
N THR A 83 -6.11 4.56 13.26
CA THR A 83 -6.94 5.56 13.94
C THR A 83 -8.40 5.42 13.50
N PRO A 84 -9.32 5.15 14.42
CA PRO A 84 -10.68 4.73 14.05
C PRO A 84 -11.49 5.73 13.23
N GLN A 85 -11.27 7.02 13.43
CA GLN A 85 -12.08 8.04 12.79
C GLN A 85 -11.55 8.45 11.42
N ASP A 86 -10.45 7.85 10.94
CA ASP A 86 -9.75 8.39 9.79
C ASP A 86 -9.83 7.52 8.56
N TYR A 87 -9.77 8.10 7.45
CA TYR A 87 -9.40 7.65 6.11
C TYR A 87 -9.77 6.19 5.81
N HIS A 88 -11.04 5.98 5.51
CA HIS A 88 -11.53 4.65 5.16
C HIS A 88 -11.27 4.29 3.70
N TYR A 89 -10.99 5.29 2.87
CA TYR A 89 -10.79 5.10 1.44
C TYR A 89 -9.36 5.46 1.05
N THR A 90 -8.85 4.73 0.08
CA THR A 90 -7.47 4.90 -0.40
C THR A 90 -7.18 6.33 -0.87
N TYR A 91 -8.13 6.97 -1.56
CA TYR A 91 -7.87 8.33 -2.06
C TYR A 91 -7.64 9.32 -0.92
N GLU A 92 -8.32 9.15 0.20
CA GLU A 92 -8.13 10.03 1.35
C GLU A 92 -6.75 9.84 1.95
N THR A 93 -6.33 8.59 2.10
CA THR A 93 -5.01 8.26 2.62
C THR A 93 -3.91 8.87 1.75
N LEU A 94 -4.03 8.72 0.44
CA LEU A 94 -3.01 9.22 -0.49
C LEU A 94 -2.97 10.74 -0.52
N GLU A 95 -4.11 11.39 -0.46
CA GLU A 95 -4.13 12.85 -0.41
C GLU A 95 -3.46 13.37 0.85
N PHE A 96 -3.73 12.73 1.98
CA PHE A 96 -3.08 13.09 3.23
C PHE A 96 -1.56 12.89 3.16
N LEU A 97 -1.12 11.73 2.70
CA LEU A 97 0.31 11.41 2.66
C LEU A 97 1.08 12.32 1.71
N THR A 98 0.51 12.60 0.54
CA THR A 98 1.20 13.44 -0.45
C THR A 98 1.26 14.90 -0.01
N GLU A 99 0.26 15.37 0.70
CA GLU A 99 0.26 16.73 1.22
C GLU A 99 1.23 16.89 2.40
N LYS A 100 1.34 15.84 3.23
CA LYS A 100 2.26 15.86 4.36
C LYS A 100 3.71 15.68 3.91
N ASN A 101 3.95 14.91 2.86
CA ASN A 101 5.29 14.58 2.39
C ASN A 101 5.45 14.94 0.91
N PRO A 102 5.53 16.24 0.58
CA PRO A 102 5.56 16.65 -0.83
C PRO A 102 6.85 16.28 -1.56
N ASP A 103 7.87 15.85 -0.84
CA ASP A 103 9.14 15.40 -1.42
C ASP A 103 9.19 13.90 -1.72
N THR A 104 8.07 13.20 -1.52
CA THR A 104 7.99 11.75 -1.69
C THR A 104 7.07 11.41 -2.84
N ASP A 105 7.54 10.51 -3.71
CA ASP A 105 6.70 9.93 -4.76
C ASP A 105 6.17 8.60 -4.25
N TYR A 106 4.86 8.43 -4.30
CA TYR A 106 4.20 7.22 -3.82
C TYR A 106 3.83 6.30 -4.97
N TYR A 107 4.00 5.00 -4.75
CA TYR A 107 3.68 3.95 -5.71
C TYR A 107 2.73 2.98 -5.02
N PHE A 108 1.48 2.97 -5.44
CA PHE A 108 0.47 2.11 -4.82
C PHE A 108 0.43 0.76 -5.55
N ILE A 109 0.61 -0.30 -4.79
CA ILE A 109 0.82 -1.65 -5.33
C ILE A 109 -0.48 -2.44 -5.28
N LEU A 110 -0.90 -2.97 -6.43
CA LEU A 110 -2.09 -3.79 -6.55
C LEU A 110 -1.71 -5.22 -6.93
N GLY A 111 -2.31 -6.18 -6.25
CA GLY A 111 -2.28 -7.57 -6.72
C GLY A 111 -3.17 -7.73 -7.93
N ALA A 112 -3.10 -8.90 -8.58
CA ALA A 112 -3.85 -9.14 -9.79
C ALA A 112 -5.37 -8.97 -9.61
N ASP A 113 -5.90 -9.46 -8.49
CA ASP A 113 -7.34 -9.36 -8.22
C ASP A 113 -7.77 -7.92 -8.00
N SER A 114 -7.00 -7.15 -7.26
CA SER A 114 -7.29 -5.73 -7.01
C SER A 114 -7.21 -4.90 -8.28
N ARG A 115 -6.28 -5.26 -9.17
CA ARG A 115 -6.15 -4.58 -10.46
C ARG A 115 -7.45 -4.63 -11.25
N MET A 116 -8.11 -5.79 -11.28
CA MET A 116 -9.34 -5.96 -12.03
C MET A 116 -10.50 -5.14 -11.46
N LEU A 117 -10.46 -4.85 -10.16
CA LEU A 117 -11.53 -4.15 -9.46
C LEU A 117 -11.23 -2.69 -9.18
N PHE A 118 -10.07 -2.20 -9.58
CA PHE A 118 -9.63 -0.85 -9.22
C PHE A 118 -10.63 0.23 -9.65
N HIS A 119 -11.24 0.07 -10.82
CA HIS A 119 -12.21 1.05 -11.32
C HIS A 119 -13.46 1.17 -10.43
N THR A 120 -13.71 0.16 -9.58
CA THR A 120 -14.85 0.18 -8.66
C THR A 120 -14.53 0.85 -7.32
N TRP A 121 -13.25 1.22 -7.10
CA TRP A 121 -12.86 1.87 -5.87
C TRP A 121 -13.40 3.30 -5.82
N LYS A 122 -13.52 3.82 -4.61
CA LYS A 122 -14.01 5.19 -4.43
C LYS A 122 -12.99 6.19 -5.00
N GLU A 123 -13.47 7.06 -5.88
CA GLU A 123 -12.65 8.13 -6.48
C GLU A 123 -11.32 7.64 -7.08
N PRO A 124 -11.35 6.69 -8.02
CA PRO A 124 -10.10 6.13 -8.54
C PRO A 124 -9.22 7.17 -9.24
N GLN A 125 -9.81 8.18 -9.87
CA GLN A 125 -9.02 9.22 -10.51
C GLN A 125 -8.24 10.04 -9.47
N ARG A 126 -8.81 10.30 -8.32
CA ARG A 126 -8.11 11.02 -7.26
C ARG A 126 -6.93 10.22 -6.73
N ILE A 127 -7.03 8.90 -6.74
CA ILE A 127 -5.91 8.04 -6.38
C ILE A 127 -4.80 8.18 -7.42
N CYS A 128 -5.14 8.11 -8.70
CA CYS A 128 -4.17 8.23 -9.79
C CYS A 128 -3.51 9.60 -9.84
N ASP A 129 -4.19 10.64 -9.38
CA ASP A 129 -3.63 11.99 -9.36
C ASP A 129 -2.52 12.14 -8.31
N ARG A 130 -2.45 11.25 -7.34
CA ARG A 130 -1.54 11.38 -6.21
C ARG A 130 -0.41 10.37 -6.19
N CYS A 131 -0.47 9.34 -7.03
CA CYS A 131 0.54 8.29 -7.01
C CYS A 131 0.59 7.56 -8.33
N VAL A 132 1.65 6.76 -8.50
CA VAL A 132 1.73 5.79 -9.59
C VAL A 132 1.11 4.50 -9.09
N ILE A 133 0.23 3.91 -9.88
CA ILE A 133 -0.36 2.62 -9.55
C ILE A 133 0.48 1.53 -10.21
N LEU A 134 0.98 0.61 -9.41
CA LEU A 134 1.72 -0.55 -9.91
C LEU A 134 0.85 -1.78 -9.80
N ALA A 135 0.68 -2.49 -10.88
CA ALA A 135 -0.16 -3.68 -10.90
C ALA A 135 0.66 -4.91 -11.16
N ALA A 136 0.42 -5.96 -10.39
CA ALA A 136 1.02 -7.25 -10.65
C ALA A 136 0.46 -7.81 -11.96
N VAL A 137 1.37 -8.25 -12.83
CA VAL A 137 1.02 -8.92 -14.07
C VAL A 137 1.78 -10.23 -14.12
N ARG A 138 1.46 -11.05 -15.11
CA ARG A 138 2.04 -12.38 -15.22
C ARG A 138 3.57 -12.38 -15.21
N ASP A 139 4.18 -11.38 -15.86
CA ASP A 139 5.63 -11.32 -16.03
C ASP A 139 6.28 -10.25 -15.14
N GLY A 140 5.65 -9.85 -14.05
CA GLY A 140 6.26 -8.92 -13.12
C GLY A 140 5.31 -7.81 -12.68
N MET A 141 5.86 -6.60 -12.60
CA MET A 141 5.13 -5.44 -12.08
C MET A 141 5.14 -4.34 -13.12
N ARG A 142 3.99 -3.73 -13.39
CA ARG A 142 3.89 -2.65 -14.38
C ARG A 142 3.00 -1.54 -13.89
N PRO A 143 3.23 -0.29 -14.37
CA PRO A 143 2.29 0.78 -14.08
C PRO A 143 0.93 0.48 -14.69
N LEU A 144 -0.11 0.85 -13.98
CA LEU A 144 -1.47 0.72 -14.46
C LEU A 144 -1.78 1.90 -15.37
N GLU A 145 -2.29 1.60 -16.54
CA GLU A 145 -2.67 2.61 -17.52
C GLU A 145 -4.12 3.04 -17.41
#